data_3d85ffe781569c5ccb34f6f5578365b1
#
_entry.id   3d85ffe781569c5ccb34f6f5578365b1
#
_cell.length_a   1.000
_cell.length_b   1.000
_cell.length_c   1.000
_cell.angle_alpha   90.00
_cell.angle_beta   90.00
_cell.angle_gamma   90.00
#
_symmetry.space_group_name_H-M   'P 1'
#
loop_
_entity.id
_entity.type
_entity.pdbx_description
1 polymer ?
#
loop_
_entity_poly.entity_id
_entity_poly.type
_entity_poly.pdbx_seq_one_letter_code
_entity_poly.pdbx_strand_id
1 'polypeptide(L)'
;NLTTWKVNVWAMGHGTNVGEGHAEVITQKDLIVRLQAPRFFTETDEVVISANVHNYLDSKKLVTTKLIVDGEYLLPLDEAERQVSVDANGETRVDWIVKVKGEGETTIQLQALTDEESDAVQMSFPVYVHGILKTESWAGTIRPDQNTAQLNFNVPEQRKPEQSVLEVRYSPTLAAAMVDALPYMLDYPYGCTEQTLNRFLPAA
;
A
#
# COMPACT_ATOMS: atom_id res chain seq x y z
N ASN A 1 -5.66 -18.68 9.69
CA ASN A 1 -6.63 -17.70 9.21
C ASN A 1 -7.95 -17.87 9.96
N LEU A 2 -8.46 -16.78 10.54
CA LEU A 2 -9.77 -16.72 11.19
C LEU A 2 -10.81 -16.46 10.10
N THR A 3 -11.57 -17.49 9.71
CA THR A 3 -12.52 -17.41 8.59
C THR A 3 -13.50 -18.57 8.60
N THR A 4 -14.55 -18.46 7.82
CA THR A 4 -15.42 -19.59 7.49
C THR A 4 -14.85 -20.33 6.29
N TRP A 5 -14.53 -21.59 6.48
CA TRP A 5 -14.07 -22.49 5.42
C TRP A 5 -15.27 -23.22 4.82
N LYS A 6 -15.44 -23.12 3.52
CA LYS A 6 -16.45 -23.83 2.78
C LYS A 6 -15.81 -24.95 1.97
N VAL A 7 -16.18 -26.18 2.28
CA VAL A 7 -15.74 -27.37 1.56
C VAL A 7 -16.89 -27.80 0.64
N ASN A 8 -16.62 -27.79 -0.65
CA ASN A 8 -17.56 -28.34 -1.64
C ASN A 8 -16.96 -29.62 -2.22
N VAL A 9 -17.76 -30.67 -2.25
CA VAL A 9 -17.37 -31.98 -2.76
C VAL A 9 -18.32 -32.37 -3.89
N TRP A 10 -17.77 -32.79 -5.00
CA TRP A 10 -18.51 -33.36 -6.12
C TRP A 10 -18.04 -34.79 -6.34
N ALA A 11 -18.98 -35.70 -6.55
CA ALA A 11 -18.70 -37.09 -6.83
C ALA A 11 -19.39 -37.50 -8.13
N MET A 12 -18.71 -38.31 -8.92
CA MET A 12 -19.26 -38.95 -10.11
C MET A 12 -19.15 -40.46 -9.95
N GLY A 13 -20.30 -41.12 -10.16
CA GLY A 13 -20.41 -42.57 -10.14
C GLY A 13 -20.57 -43.17 -11.54
N HIS A 14 -20.60 -44.50 -11.59
CA HIS A 14 -20.85 -45.21 -12.83
C HIS A 14 -22.27 -44.92 -13.32
N GLY A 15 -22.45 -44.75 -14.64
CA GLY A 15 -23.77 -44.54 -15.24
C GLY A 15 -24.35 -43.14 -15.09
N THR A 16 -23.50 -42.11 -15.14
CA THR A 16 -23.86 -40.69 -15.08
C THR A 16 -24.47 -40.20 -13.76
N ASN A 17 -24.33 -41.00 -12.71
CA ASN A 17 -24.73 -40.56 -11.37
C ASN A 17 -23.77 -39.51 -10.88
N VAL A 18 -24.30 -38.35 -10.49
CA VAL A 18 -23.51 -37.26 -9.88
C VAL A 18 -24.11 -36.93 -8.51
N GLY A 19 -23.23 -36.56 -7.60
CA GLY A 19 -23.63 -36.10 -6.28
C GLY A 19 -22.79 -34.90 -5.87
N GLU A 20 -23.35 -34.05 -5.06
CA GLU A 20 -22.63 -32.95 -4.43
C GLU A 20 -22.93 -32.88 -2.94
N GLY A 21 -22.00 -32.34 -2.20
CA GLY A 21 -22.12 -32.06 -0.78
C GLY A 21 -21.31 -30.84 -0.40
N HIS A 22 -21.72 -30.19 0.66
CA HIS A 22 -20.95 -29.08 1.22
C HIS A 22 -20.92 -29.17 2.75
N ALA A 23 -19.86 -28.60 3.31
CA ALA A 23 -19.71 -28.40 4.74
C ALA A 23 -19.05 -27.05 4.99
N GLU A 24 -19.37 -26.43 6.12
CA GLU A 24 -18.74 -25.21 6.57
C GLU A 24 -18.09 -25.44 7.92
N VAL A 25 -16.86 -24.91 8.08
CA VAL A 25 -16.10 -24.94 9.33
C VAL A 25 -15.67 -23.53 9.64
N ILE A 26 -16.03 -23.04 10.82
CA ILE A 26 -15.65 -21.72 11.30
C ILE A 26 -14.40 -21.86 12.17
N THR A 27 -13.35 -21.10 11.82
CA THR A 27 -12.19 -20.92 12.69
C THR A 27 -12.22 -19.50 13.23
N GLN A 28 -12.36 -19.35 14.54
CA GLN A 28 -12.39 -18.06 15.23
C GLN A 28 -11.64 -18.16 16.56
N LYS A 29 -11.31 -17.02 17.13
CA LYS A 29 -10.89 -16.86 18.53
C LYS A 29 -12.03 -16.25 19.31
N ASP A 30 -12.01 -16.44 20.63
CA ASP A 30 -13.02 -15.88 21.51
C ASP A 30 -12.77 -14.40 21.82
N LEU A 31 -11.53 -13.92 21.68
CA LEU A 31 -11.16 -12.51 21.64
C LEU A 31 -10.50 -12.21 20.30
N ILE A 32 -10.96 -11.15 19.62
CA ILE A 32 -10.40 -10.71 18.34
C ILE A 32 -10.17 -9.20 18.37
N VAL A 33 -8.97 -8.77 17.92
CA VAL A 33 -8.69 -7.36 17.64
C VAL A 33 -8.51 -7.15 16.14
N ARG A 34 -9.21 -6.15 15.58
CA ARG A 34 -9.10 -5.77 14.17
C ARG A 34 -8.53 -4.37 14.04
N LEU A 35 -7.46 -4.24 13.26
CA LEU A 35 -6.86 -2.96 12.93
C LEU A 35 -7.68 -2.25 11.85
N GLN A 36 -8.03 -0.99 12.10
CA GLN A 36 -8.56 -0.07 11.11
C GLN A 36 -7.59 1.11 10.97
N ALA A 37 -6.91 1.15 9.83
CA ALA A 37 -5.98 2.19 9.44
C ALA A 37 -6.18 2.54 7.97
N PRO A 38 -5.74 3.72 7.51
CA PRO A 38 -5.65 4.04 6.09
C PRO A 38 -4.75 3.04 5.36
N ARG A 39 -4.89 2.94 4.04
CA ARG A 39 -4.02 2.07 3.23
C ARG A 39 -2.58 2.58 3.12
N PHE A 40 -2.38 3.86 3.37
CA PHE A 40 -1.10 4.55 3.38
C PHE A 40 -1.20 5.79 4.28
N PHE A 41 -0.06 6.32 4.67
CA PHE A 41 0.06 7.56 5.41
C PHE A 41 0.77 8.62 4.57
N THR A 42 0.53 9.90 4.85
CA THR A 42 1.22 11.00 4.20
C THR A 42 1.95 11.83 5.25
N GLU A 43 3.20 12.17 4.98
CA GLU A 43 4.02 13.02 5.84
C GLU A 43 3.24 14.28 6.28
N THR A 44 3.36 14.67 7.53
CA THR A 44 2.69 15.78 8.23
C THR A 44 1.25 15.57 8.63
N ASP A 45 0.56 14.52 8.15
CA ASP A 45 -0.82 14.23 8.53
C ASP A 45 -0.96 13.85 10.01
N GLU A 46 -2.13 14.13 10.56
CA GLU A 46 -2.60 13.55 11.83
C GLU A 46 -3.74 12.58 11.50
N VAL A 47 -3.59 11.34 11.94
CA VAL A 47 -4.45 10.23 11.54
C VAL A 47 -4.96 9.49 12.76
N VAL A 48 -6.21 9.05 12.71
CA VAL A 48 -6.79 8.16 13.72
C VAL A 48 -6.57 6.71 13.30
N ILE A 49 -5.90 5.94 14.16
CA ILE A 49 -5.79 4.48 14.08
C ILE A 49 -6.79 3.90 15.07
N SER A 50 -7.58 2.92 14.65
CA SER A 50 -8.61 2.33 15.49
C SER A 50 -8.41 0.82 15.65
N ALA A 51 -8.75 0.32 16.82
CA ALA A 51 -8.94 -1.10 17.09
C ALA A 51 -10.42 -1.39 17.32
N ASN A 52 -10.99 -2.33 16.58
CA ASN A 52 -12.25 -2.94 16.97
C ASN A 52 -11.96 -4.23 17.73
N VAL A 53 -12.32 -4.24 19.00
CA VAL A 53 -12.17 -5.37 19.90
C VAL A 53 -13.50 -6.10 20.00
N HIS A 54 -13.52 -7.37 19.60
CA HIS A 54 -14.68 -8.25 19.69
C HIS A 54 -14.47 -9.27 20.81
N ASN A 55 -15.45 -9.37 21.70
CA ASN A 55 -15.49 -10.35 22.77
C ASN A 55 -16.58 -11.38 22.47
N TYR A 56 -16.22 -12.59 22.09
CA TYR A 56 -17.13 -13.71 21.84
C TYR A 56 -17.29 -14.63 23.06
N LEU A 57 -16.67 -14.26 24.20
CA LEU A 57 -16.87 -14.97 25.46
C LEU A 57 -18.27 -14.68 26.02
N ASP A 58 -18.75 -15.59 26.87
CA ASP A 58 -20.07 -15.50 27.53
C ASP A 58 -20.12 -14.49 28.68
N SER A 59 -19.00 -13.83 28.97
CA SER A 59 -18.89 -12.85 30.07
C SER A 59 -18.29 -11.53 29.59
N LYS A 60 -18.68 -10.45 30.26
CA LYS A 60 -18.08 -9.14 30.08
C LYS A 60 -16.60 -9.16 30.48
N LYS A 61 -15.73 -8.59 29.64
CA LYS A 61 -14.29 -8.52 29.85
C LYS A 61 -13.76 -7.10 29.95
N LEU A 62 -12.78 -6.94 30.82
CA LEU A 62 -11.92 -5.75 30.81
C LEU A 62 -10.73 -6.08 29.89
N VAL A 63 -10.63 -5.39 28.78
CA VAL A 63 -9.61 -5.63 27.75
C VAL A 63 -8.56 -4.54 27.81
N THR A 64 -7.32 -4.92 28.01
CA THR A 64 -6.16 -4.01 27.83
C THR A 64 -5.77 -4.02 26.37
N THR A 65 -5.92 -2.87 25.71
CA THR A 65 -5.54 -2.68 24.32
C THR A 65 -4.25 -1.87 24.24
N LYS A 66 -3.35 -2.24 23.32
CA LYS A 66 -2.08 -1.57 23.16
C LYS A 66 -1.76 -1.33 21.69
N LEU A 67 -1.47 -0.06 21.36
CA LEU A 67 -0.92 0.34 20.07
C LEU A 67 0.61 0.32 20.15
N ILE A 68 1.27 -0.37 19.23
CA ILE A 68 2.72 -0.39 19.07
C ILE A 68 3.02 0.03 17.64
N VAL A 69 3.82 1.07 17.49
CA VAL A 69 4.35 1.56 16.22
C VAL A 69 5.87 1.61 16.29
N ASP A 70 6.57 1.49 15.18
CA ASP A 70 8.03 1.50 15.15
C ASP A 70 8.66 2.86 15.52
N GLY A 71 7.85 3.92 15.60
CA GLY A 71 8.24 5.23 16.14
C GLY A 71 9.08 6.11 15.21
N GLU A 72 9.58 5.59 14.12
CA GLU A 72 10.37 6.36 13.16
C GLU A 72 9.48 7.30 12.33
N TYR A 73 8.40 6.76 11.79
CA TYR A 73 7.50 7.48 10.89
C TYR A 73 6.16 7.85 11.52
N LEU A 74 5.74 7.15 12.57
CA LEU A 74 4.49 7.42 13.30
C LEU A 74 4.79 7.77 14.76
N LEU A 75 4.30 8.92 15.20
CA LEU A 75 4.37 9.37 16.59
C LEU A 75 2.97 9.31 17.21
N PRO A 76 2.69 8.40 18.15
CA PRO A 76 1.47 8.45 18.93
C PRO A 76 1.37 9.78 19.72
N LEU A 77 0.23 10.42 19.67
CA LEU A 77 -0.07 11.63 20.44
C LEU A 77 -0.83 11.30 21.72
N ASP A 78 -1.39 10.09 21.79
CA ASP A 78 -2.14 9.56 22.92
C ASP A 78 -1.35 8.50 23.68
N GLU A 79 -1.87 8.12 24.87
CA GLU A 79 -1.35 6.95 25.60
C GLU A 79 -1.52 5.68 24.76
N ALA A 80 -0.42 4.93 24.59
CA ALA A 80 -0.38 3.75 23.75
C ALA A 80 -1.25 2.60 24.30
N GLU A 81 -1.45 2.54 25.62
CA GLU A 81 -2.22 1.52 26.32
C GLU A 81 -3.53 2.08 26.86
N ARG A 82 -4.64 1.39 26.61
CA ARG A 82 -5.97 1.74 27.09
C ARG A 82 -6.71 0.53 27.58
N GLN A 83 -7.50 0.69 28.64
CA GLN A 83 -8.40 -0.33 29.13
C GLN A 83 -9.84 0.01 28.75
N VAL A 84 -10.50 -0.96 28.16
CA VAL A 84 -11.91 -0.85 27.74
C VAL A 84 -12.70 -2.05 28.21
N SER A 85 -13.96 -1.81 28.54
CA SER A 85 -14.87 -2.86 28.93
C SER A 85 -15.70 -3.29 27.71
N VAL A 86 -15.69 -4.58 27.40
CA VAL A 86 -16.41 -5.16 26.26
C VAL A 86 -17.42 -6.18 26.80
N ASP A 87 -18.69 -5.96 26.51
CA ASP A 87 -19.75 -6.86 26.96
C ASP A 87 -19.65 -8.25 26.33
N ALA A 88 -20.28 -9.25 26.93
CA ALA A 88 -20.37 -10.59 26.36
C ALA A 88 -20.97 -10.55 24.95
N ASN A 89 -20.36 -11.22 24.00
CA ASN A 89 -20.75 -11.22 22.59
C ASN A 89 -20.87 -9.80 21.98
N GLY A 90 -20.10 -8.84 22.53
CA GLY A 90 -20.09 -7.43 22.13
C GLY A 90 -18.80 -6.99 21.45
N GLU A 91 -18.80 -5.74 21.04
CA GLU A 91 -17.62 -5.09 20.45
C GLU A 91 -17.44 -3.68 21.01
N THR A 92 -16.22 -3.20 20.99
CA THR A 92 -15.87 -1.83 21.39
C THR A 92 -14.75 -1.33 20.51
N ARG A 93 -14.87 -0.07 20.06
CA ARG A 93 -13.84 0.63 19.29
C ARG A 93 -12.95 1.43 20.24
N VAL A 94 -11.64 1.39 19.97
CA VAL A 94 -10.61 2.19 20.65
C VAL A 94 -9.82 2.95 19.60
N ASP A 95 -9.65 4.25 19.80
CA ASP A 95 -9.02 5.14 18.84
C ASP A 95 -7.70 5.72 19.39
N TRP A 96 -6.68 5.87 18.55
CA TRP A 96 -5.44 6.58 18.84
C TRP A 96 -5.14 7.59 17.74
N ILE A 97 -4.72 8.79 18.15
CA ILE A 97 -4.22 9.80 17.20
C ILE A 97 -2.73 9.63 17.06
N VAL A 98 -2.27 9.55 15.81
CA VAL A 98 -0.86 9.49 15.46
C VAL A 98 -0.50 10.61 14.50
N LYS A 99 0.70 11.17 14.66
CA LYS A 99 1.29 12.14 13.73
C LYS A 99 2.30 11.45 12.83
N VAL A 100 2.20 11.72 11.53
CA VAL A 100 3.10 11.17 10.51
C VAL A 100 4.30 12.10 10.34
N LYS A 101 5.54 11.55 10.38
CA LYS A 101 6.78 12.34 10.45
C LYS A 101 7.68 12.26 9.23
N GLY A 102 7.55 11.34 8.36
CA GLY A 102 8.49 11.16 7.26
C GLY A 102 7.96 10.23 6.21
N GLU A 103 8.83 9.77 5.33
CA GLU A 103 8.50 8.82 4.28
C GLU A 103 9.26 7.51 4.46
N GLY A 104 8.61 6.39 4.10
CA GLY A 104 9.19 5.05 4.21
C GLY A 104 8.12 3.99 4.37
N GLU A 105 8.39 3.01 5.22
CA GLU A 105 7.46 1.95 5.58
C GLU A 105 7.37 1.88 7.10
N THR A 106 6.15 1.84 7.63
CA THR A 106 5.89 1.73 9.07
C THR A 106 5.11 0.46 9.37
N THR A 107 5.36 -0.11 10.54
CA THR A 107 4.65 -1.27 11.05
C THR A 107 3.78 -0.88 12.24
N ILE A 108 2.51 -1.25 12.18
CA ILE A 108 1.54 -1.04 13.24
C ILE A 108 1.15 -2.39 13.81
N GLN A 109 1.28 -2.54 15.12
CA GLN A 109 0.79 -3.70 15.85
C GLN A 109 -0.25 -3.26 16.88
N LEU A 110 -1.36 -3.96 16.91
CA LEU A 110 -2.37 -3.86 17.98
C LEU A 110 -2.40 -5.14 18.79
N GLN A 111 -2.51 -5.00 20.09
CA GLN A 111 -2.68 -6.11 21.03
C GLN A 111 -3.96 -5.89 21.84
N ALA A 112 -4.66 -6.97 22.13
CA ALA A 112 -5.79 -7.02 23.06
C ALA A 112 -5.59 -8.18 24.01
N LEU A 113 -5.64 -7.91 25.32
CA LEU A 113 -5.37 -8.87 26.37
C LEU A 113 -6.50 -8.83 27.41
N THR A 114 -6.93 -10.01 27.82
CA THR A 114 -7.82 -10.21 28.97
C THR A 114 -7.15 -11.11 29.99
N ASP A 115 -7.88 -11.52 31.00
CA ASP A 115 -7.46 -12.49 32.02
C ASP A 115 -7.29 -13.91 31.47
N GLU A 116 -7.94 -14.26 30.37
CA GLU A 116 -7.94 -15.64 29.83
C GLU A 116 -7.60 -15.71 28.34
N GLU A 117 -7.87 -14.66 27.54
CA GLU A 117 -7.68 -14.65 26.11
C GLU A 117 -6.83 -13.46 25.64
N SER A 118 -6.15 -13.65 24.52
CA SER A 118 -5.38 -12.60 23.88
C SER A 118 -5.38 -12.70 22.36
N ASP A 119 -5.30 -11.56 21.71
CA ASP A 119 -5.12 -11.47 20.28
C ASP A 119 -4.20 -10.31 19.90
N ALA A 120 -3.55 -10.45 18.74
CA ALA A 120 -2.72 -9.39 18.18
C ALA A 120 -2.77 -9.42 16.65
N VAL A 121 -2.71 -8.24 16.05
CA VAL A 121 -2.60 -8.03 14.61
C VAL A 121 -1.45 -7.09 14.30
N GLN A 122 -0.69 -7.40 13.26
CA GLN A 122 0.41 -6.57 12.76
C GLN A 122 0.27 -6.39 11.27
N MET A 123 0.45 -5.15 10.80
CA MET A 123 0.42 -4.80 9.38
C MET A 123 1.45 -3.72 9.09
N SER A 124 2.03 -3.77 7.88
CA SER A 124 2.93 -2.73 7.36
C SER A 124 2.20 -1.82 6.39
N PHE A 125 2.57 -0.55 6.40
CA PHE A 125 1.95 0.51 5.60
C PHE A 125 3.01 1.42 5.00
N PRO A 126 2.86 1.82 3.73
CA PRO A 126 3.73 2.84 3.14
C PRO A 126 3.39 4.22 3.70
N VAL A 127 4.43 5.02 3.89
CA VAL A 127 4.35 6.43 4.27
C VAL A 127 4.92 7.26 3.14
N TYR A 128 4.07 8.08 2.53
CA TYR A 128 4.44 8.88 1.36
C TYR A 128 4.82 10.30 1.76
N VAL A 129 5.64 10.90 0.93
CA VAL A 129 5.97 12.31 1.03
C VAL A 129 4.74 13.19 0.79
N HIS A 130 4.64 14.29 1.52
CA HIS A 130 3.67 15.34 1.24
C HIS A 130 4.17 16.22 0.09
N GLY A 131 3.90 15.81 -1.14
CA GLY A 131 4.37 16.51 -2.33
C GLY A 131 3.81 15.92 -3.62
N ILE A 132 4.18 16.55 -4.72
CA ILE A 132 3.86 16.09 -6.07
C ILE A 132 5.13 15.99 -6.91
N LEU A 133 5.16 15.04 -7.83
CA LEU A 133 6.21 15.00 -8.84
C LEU A 133 5.95 16.11 -9.88
N LYS A 134 6.91 17.03 -10.00
CA LYS A 134 6.92 18.05 -11.03
C LYS A 134 8.00 17.75 -12.05
N THR A 135 7.62 17.48 -13.28
CA THR A 135 8.55 17.24 -14.39
C THR A 135 8.56 18.46 -15.31
N GLU A 136 9.74 18.97 -15.57
CA GLU A 136 9.97 20.01 -16.56
C GLU A 136 10.91 19.47 -17.64
N SER A 137 10.62 19.72 -18.90
CA SER A 137 11.39 19.24 -20.03
C SER A 137 11.75 20.38 -20.95
N TRP A 138 12.99 20.38 -21.40
CA TRP A 138 13.49 21.35 -22.39
C TRP A 138 14.15 20.58 -23.51
N ALA A 139 13.99 21.07 -24.72
CA ALA A 139 14.62 20.50 -25.90
C ALA A 139 15.26 21.59 -26.74
N GLY A 140 16.33 21.27 -27.42
CA GLY A 140 17.04 22.17 -28.30
C GLY A 140 17.87 21.43 -29.32
N THR A 141 18.30 22.13 -30.35
CA THR A 141 19.18 21.60 -31.40
C THR A 141 20.41 22.46 -31.52
N ILE A 142 21.58 21.85 -31.51
CA ILE A 142 22.86 22.51 -31.85
C ILE A 142 23.04 22.35 -33.35
N ARG A 143 23.08 23.46 -34.07
CA ARG A 143 23.26 23.44 -35.52
C ARG A 143 24.76 23.29 -35.88
N PRO A 144 25.09 22.86 -37.10
CA PRO A 144 26.49 22.63 -37.52
C PRO A 144 27.42 23.85 -37.40
N ASP A 145 26.84 25.04 -37.42
CA ASP A 145 27.56 26.33 -37.27
C ASP A 145 27.69 26.77 -35.79
N GLN A 146 27.14 26.01 -34.86
CA GLN A 146 27.15 26.25 -33.42
C GLN A 146 27.93 25.15 -32.68
N ASN A 147 28.81 25.56 -31.78
CA ASN A 147 29.58 24.64 -30.97
C ASN A 147 29.04 24.49 -29.54
N THR A 148 28.05 25.30 -29.15
CA THR A 148 27.50 25.34 -27.79
C THR A 148 26.01 25.66 -27.83
N ALA A 149 25.28 25.11 -26.91
CA ALA A 149 23.94 25.54 -26.53
C ALA A 149 23.89 25.82 -25.03
N GLN A 150 23.06 26.77 -24.65
CA GLN A 150 22.86 27.10 -23.25
C GLN A 150 21.39 26.93 -22.90
N LEU A 151 21.14 26.25 -21.79
CA LEU A 151 19.83 26.09 -21.20
C LEU A 151 19.86 26.69 -19.79
N ASN A 152 18.92 27.59 -19.50
CA ASN A 152 18.75 28.16 -18.18
C ASN A 152 17.45 27.65 -17.59
N PHE A 153 17.50 27.08 -16.40
CA PHE A 153 16.33 26.66 -15.65
C PHE A 153 16.50 27.02 -14.18
N ASN A 154 15.39 27.19 -13.49
CA ASN A 154 15.39 27.49 -12.07
C ASN A 154 15.08 26.23 -11.28
N VAL A 155 15.95 25.88 -10.33
CA VAL A 155 15.74 24.76 -9.40
C VAL A 155 15.01 25.29 -8.17
N PRO A 156 13.77 24.87 -7.89
CA PRO A 156 13.04 25.33 -6.73
C PRO A 156 13.76 24.98 -5.42
N GLU A 157 13.81 25.94 -4.49
CA GLU A 157 14.37 25.70 -3.16
C GLU A 157 13.55 24.68 -2.36
N GLN A 158 12.22 24.73 -2.54
CA GLN A 158 11.26 23.85 -1.86
C GLN A 158 11.14 22.47 -2.54
N ARG A 159 12.24 21.80 -2.80
CA ARG A 159 12.26 20.46 -3.36
C ARG A 159 12.84 19.47 -2.38
N LYS A 160 12.59 18.20 -2.56
CA LYS A 160 13.32 17.11 -1.89
C LYS A 160 14.56 16.77 -2.74
N PRO A 161 15.79 17.16 -2.33
CA PRO A 161 17.00 16.97 -3.12
C PRO A 161 17.27 15.51 -3.47
N GLU A 162 17.04 14.60 -2.51
CA GLU A 162 17.24 13.15 -2.64
C GLU A 162 16.30 12.49 -3.65
N GLN A 163 15.18 13.15 -3.96
CA GLN A 163 14.19 12.69 -4.96
C GLN A 163 14.19 13.52 -6.24
N SER A 164 15.11 14.48 -6.35
CA SER A 164 15.21 15.36 -7.50
C SER A 164 16.29 14.86 -8.45
N VAL A 165 15.95 14.70 -9.72
CA VAL A 165 16.86 14.22 -10.76
C VAL A 165 16.92 15.22 -11.89
N LEU A 166 18.13 15.55 -12.34
CA LEU A 166 18.38 16.23 -13.59
C LEU A 166 18.91 15.20 -14.59
N GLU A 167 18.17 14.96 -15.64
CA GLU A 167 18.60 14.09 -16.73
C GLU A 167 18.94 14.95 -17.95
N VAL A 168 20.14 14.77 -18.50
CA VAL A 168 20.59 15.44 -19.74
C VAL A 168 20.83 14.38 -20.79
N ARG A 169 20.02 14.37 -21.83
CA ARG A 169 20.18 13.51 -22.99
C ARG A 169 20.67 14.32 -24.17
N TYR A 170 21.67 13.84 -24.86
CA TYR A 170 22.10 14.43 -26.12
C TYR A 170 22.24 13.32 -27.17
N SER A 171 21.93 13.66 -28.41
CA SER A 171 21.99 12.75 -29.53
C SER A 171 22.76 13.41 -30.67
N PRO A 172 23.82 12.78 -31.19
CA PRO A 172 24.58 13.34 -32.29
C PRO A 172 23.86 13.19 -33.64
N THR A 173 22.84 12.34 -33.72
CA THR A 173 22.08 12.08 -34.95
C THR A 173 20.60 11.84 -34.64
N LEU A 174 19.75 12.10 -35.64
CA LEU A 174 18.33 11.76 -35.53
C LEU A 174 18.10 10.25 -35.31
N ALA A 175 18.95 9.40 -35.87
CA ALA A 175 18.87 7.97 -35.71
C ALA A 175 19.01 7.53 -34.23
N ALA A 176 19.91 8.16 -33.47
CA ALA A 176 20.03 7.87 -32.04
C ALA A 176 18.78 8.27 -31.26
N ALA A 177 18.16 9.41 -31.61
CA ALA A 177 16.89 9.82 -31.00
C ALA A 177 15.73 8.86 -31.35
N MET A 178 15.76 8.27 -32.54
CA MET A 178 14.79 7.22 -32.92
C MET A 178 14.97 5.95 -32.07
N VAL A 179 16.20 5.54 -31.84
CA VAL A 179 16.50 4.36 -30.99
C VAL A 179 16.01 4.60 -29.55
N ASP A 180 16.20 5.80 -29.01
CA ASP A 180 15.73 6.16 -27.68
C ASP A 180 14.18 6.13 -27.55
N ALA A 181 13.45 6.26 -28.66
CA ALA A 181 11.99 6.19 -28.67
C ALA A 181 11.44 4.75 -28.72
N LEU A 182 12.27 3.73 -29.07
CA LEU A 182 11.82 2.36 -29.24
C LEU A 182 11.20 1.75 -27.96
N PRO A 183 11.77 1.93 -26.76
CA PRO A 183 11.16 1.40 -25.52
C PRO A 183 9.73 1.93 -25.29
N TYR A 184 9.51 3.21 -25.56
CA TYR A 184 8.18 3.81 -25.45
C TYR A 184 7.17 3.17 -26.42
N MET A 185 7.58 2.87 -27.65
CA MET A 185 6.73 2.20 -28.64
C MET A 185 6.44 0.76 -28.22
N LEU A 186 7.42 0.04 -27.64
CA LEU A 186 7.28 -1.34 -27.19
C LEU A 186 6.29 -1.48 -26.03
N ASP A 187 6.27 -0.54 -25.11
CA ASP A 187 5.46 -0.57 -23.90
C ASP A 187 4.05 0.04 -24.07
N TYR A 188 3.67 0.36 -25.31
CA TYR A 188 2.35 0.95 -25.55
C TYR A 188 1.21 -0.01 -25.16
N PRO A 189 0.31 0.37 -24.22
CA PRO A 189 -0.56 -0.59 -23.52
C PRO A 189 -1.74 -1.09 -24.35
N TYR A 190 -2.06 -0.45 -25.47
CA TYR A 190 -3.22 -0.81 -26.29
C TYR A 190 -2.83 -1.74 -27.44
N GLY A 191 -3.76 -2.60 -27.88
CA GLY A 191 -3.45 -3.72 -28.78
C GLY A 191 -4.40 -3.89 -29.97
N CYS A 192 -4.83 -2.81 -30.65
CA CYS A 192 -5.45 -2.97 -31.97
C CYS A 192 -4.42 -3.47 -32.99
N THR A 193 -4.82 -3.92 -34.16
CA THR A 193 -3.93 -4.50 -35.19
C THR A 193 -2.81 -3.55 -35.56
N GLU A 194 -3.11 -2.28 -35.75
CA GLU A 194 -2.12 -1.26 -36.09
C GLU A 194 -1.11 -1.04 -34.94
N GLN A 195 -1.61 -0.93 -33.72
CA GLN A 195 -0.76 -0.74 -32.54
C GLN A 195 0.13 -1.96 -32.27
N THR A 196 -0.40 -3.16 -32.48
CA THR A 196 0.38 -4.40 -32.38
C THR A 196 1.49 -4.43 -33.43
N LEU A 197 1.21 -4.01 -34.67
CA LEU A 197 2.22 -3.91 -35.72
C LEU A 197 3.28 -2.87 -35.40
N ASN A 198 2.88 -1.71 -34.89
CA ASN A 198 3.80 -0.64 -34.50
C ASN A 198 4.69 -1.02 -33.32
N ARG A 199 4.26 -1.95 -32.46
CA ARG A 199 5.10 -2.54 -31.40
C ARG A 199 6.03 -3.63 -31.93
N PHE A 200 5.53 -4.44 -32.85
CA PHE A 200 6.27 -5.58 -33.40
C PHE A 200 7.47 -5.13 -34.24
N LEU A 201 7.28 -4.15 -35.13
CA LEU A 201 8.33 -3.67 -36.02
C LEU A 201 9.57 -3.13 -35.30
N PRO A 202 9.46 -2.31 -34.23
CA PRO A 202 10.62 -1.87 -33.45
C PRO A 202 11.29 -2.96 -32.63
N ALA A 203 10.58 -4.09 -32.37
CA ALA A 203 11.08 -5.20 -31.58
C ALA A 203 11.85 -6.23 -32.42
N ALA A 204 11.69 -6.21 -33.73
CA ALA A 204 12.34 -7.11 -34.69
C ALA A 204 13.68 -6.56 -35.18
#